data_cf40d91040ec420a58985952907788ca
#
_entry.id   cf40d91040ec420a58985952907788ca
#
_cell.length_a   1.000
_cell.length_b   1.000
_cell.length_c   1.000
_cell.angle_alpha   90.00
_cell.angle_beta   90.00
_cell.angle_gamma   90.00
#
_symmetry.space_group_name_H-M   'P 1'
#
loop_
_entity.id
_entity.type
_entity.pdbx_description
1 polymer ?
#
loop_
_entity_poly.entity_id
_entity_poly.type
_entity_poly.pdbx_seq_one_letter_code
_entity_poly.pdbx_strand_id
1 'polypeptide(L)'
;MQRLGFLKYLILNASTERPSSASSLGENLLNAVSQKFIINLQSEIIKYCDKVFSEQHYNTLRMRIQKAAAQQQPGKIDLELQDIYLSQDILPSNRGRILAEKGKDIHVFPALANSLGFFSPDTYVLTSRGKLFASTISSDQANAFKGISDVNPLLISYQQMIVLLYSFLEADGDLIRILFPSIASKDGQFTDYEVGDIIGDLLEKYLQQVEKSVMTMKDKIALLKLKKTARIIKAWKVKPYKGIGTRDEWATLRLEPFVDMGFFVKPDKFGYKYCFTEGGRLFVSNLESCSSMDSFLMDKYVNSIAKLLNIQVSSDIDSNQALESLKQANHILANNIGYSDIIDTSIWSAIDLLQNGKVLEISDSIRILKEAQKNNPYNIHFNIDRWGKLKYLSFRKL
;
A
#
# COMPACT_ATOMS: atom_id res chain seq x y z
N MET A 1 9.85 -10.46 -4.32
CA MET A 1 8.39 -10.65 -4.50
C MET A 1 7.67 -9.48 -3.89
N GLN A 2 6.71 -8.93 -4.59
CA GLN A 2 5.94 -7.82 -4.08
C GLN A 2 4.87 -8.33 -3.12
N ARG A 3 5.11 -8.18 -1.82
CA ARG A 3 4.19 -8.63 -0.75
C ARG A 3 2.83 -7.94 -0.83
N LEU A 4 2.81 -6.67 -1.22
CA LEU A 4 1.57 -5.92 -1.38
C LEU A 4 0.66 -6.53 -2.46
N GLY A 5 1.21 -7.29 -3.40
CA GLY A 5 0.44 -8.01 -4.41
C GLY A 5 -0.57 -9.01 -3.84
N PHE A 6 -0.34 -9.54 -2.62
CA PHE A 6 -1.30 -10.43 -1.96
C PHE A 6 -2.60 -9.72 -1.54
N LEU A 7 -2.55 -8.40 -1.34
CA LEU A 7 -3.76 -7.61 -1.07
C LEU A 7 -4.78 -7.73 -2.21
N LYS A 8 -4.31 -7.84 -3.46
CA LYS A 8 -5.19 -8.04 -4.62
C LYS A 8 -6.04 -9.28 -4.49
N TYR A 9 -5.41 -10.37 -4.07
CA TYR A 9 -6.13 -11.62 -3.88
C TYR A 9 -7.20 -11.53 -2.81
N LEU A 10 -6.87 -10.95 -1.65
CA LEU A 10 -7.84 -10.73 -0.58
C LEU A 10 -9.03 -9.91 -1.04
N ILE A 11 -8.77 -8.86 -1.81
CA ILE A 11 -9.79 -7.93 -2.29
C ILE A 11 -10.67 -8.57 -3.36
N LEU A 12 -10.08 -9.35 -4.29
CA LEU A 12 -10.85 -10.10 -5.29
C LEU A 12 -11.78 -11.12 -4.63
N ASN A 13 -11.30 -11.89 -3.66
CA ASN A 13 -12.14 -12.83 -2.93
C ASN A 13 -13.27 -12.14 -2.17
N ALA A 14 -12.98 -11.04 -1.48
CA ALA A 14 -13.99 -10.31 -0.75
C ALA A 14 -15.04 -9.66 -1.68
N SER A 15 -14.71 -9.44 -2.96
CA SER A 15 -15.67 -8.94 -3.96
C SER A 15 -16.64 -10.02 -4.45
N THR A 16 -16.24 -11.29 -4.38
CA THR A 16 -17.05 -12.44 -4.84
C THR A 16 -17.76 -13.18 -3.70
N GLU A 17 -17.16 -13.22 -2.54
CA GLU A 17 -17.67 -13.91 -1.36
C GLU A 17 -17.63 -12.98 -0.14
N ARG A 18 -18.67 -13.01 0.71
CA ARG A 18 -18.66 -12.27 1.98
C ARG A 18 -17.86 -13.07 3.01
N PRO A 19 -16.63 -12.69 3.35
CA PRO A 19 -15.87 -13.38 4.36
C PRO A 19 -16.51 -13.16 5.74
N SER A 20 -16.60 -14.21 6.53
CA SER A 20 -17.21 -14.14 7.87
C SER A 20 -16.24 -13.63 8.94
N SER A 21 -14.94 -13.69 8.67
CA SER A 21 -13.89 -13.28 9.62
C SER A 21 -12.54 -13.04 8.94
N ALA A 22 -11.61 -12.40 9.66
CA ALA A 22 -10.21 -12.28 9.22
C ALA A 22 -9.53 -13.63 8.99
N SER A 23 -9.88 -14.64 9.79
CA SER A 23 -9.38 -16.00 9.63
C SER A 23 -9.82 -16.61 8.32
N SER A 24 -11.11 -16.49 7.95
CA SER A 24 -11.62 -17.03 6.69
C SER A 24 -10.99 -16.34 5.47
N LEU A 25 -10.71 -15.04 5.54
CA LEU A 25 -9.95 -14.35 4.51
C LEU A 25 -8.52 -14.87 4.37
N GLY A 26 -7.87 -15.12 5.50
CA GLY A 26 -6.51 -15.66 5.52
C GLY A 26 -6.47 -17.12 5.04
N GLU A 27 -7.42 -17.95 5.42
CA GLU A 27 -7.56 -19.33 4.94
C GLU A 27 -7.85 -19.37 3.44
N ASN A 28 -8.69 -18.50 2.94
CA ASN A 28 -8.94 -18.35 1.52
C ASN A 28 -7.65 -17.96 0.77
N LEU A 29 -6.84 -17.06 1.33
CA LEU A 29 -5.53 -16.72 0.76
C LEU A 29 -4.60 -17.93 0.72
N LEU A 30 -4.54 -18.73 1.79
CA LEU A 30 -3.75 -19.97 1.82
C LEU A 30 -4.22 -20.99 0.79
N ASN A 31 -5.53 -21.19 0.67
CA ASN A 31 -6.11 -22.14 -0.26
C ASN A 31 -5.99 -21.74 -1.73
N ALA A 32 -5.91 -20.46 -2.00
CA ALA A 32 -5.83 -19.92 -3.35
C ALA A 32 -4.44 -19.82 -3.93
N VAL A 33 -3.42 -19.92 -3.11
CA VAL A 33 -2.08 -20.24 -3.59
C VAL A 33 -2.14 -21.68 -4.12
N SER A 34 -2.98 -21.83 -5.15
CA SER A 34 -3.26 -23.13 -5.76
C SER A 34 -1.96 -23.73 -6.27
N GLN A 35 -1.90 -25.07 -6.31
CA GLN A 35 -0.77 -25.82 -6.88
C GLN A 35 -0.34 -25.26 -8.26
N LYS A 36 -1.27 -24.79 -9.06
CA LYS A 36 -0.99 -24.24 -10.39
C LYS A 36 -0.30 -22.87 -10.36
N PHE A 37 -0.68 -22.00 -9.42
CA PHE A 37 0.01 -20.74 -9.15
C PHE A 37 1.44 -20.98 -8.67
N ILE A 38 1.62 -21.92 -7.76
CA ILE A 38 2.94 -22.35 -7.26
C ILE A 38 3.78 -22.91 -8.42
N ILE A 39 3.22 -23.71 -9.31
CA ILE A 39 3.93 -24.28 -10.46
C ILE A 39 4.36 -23.19 -11.45
N ASN A 40 3.50 -22.23 -11.75
CA ASN A 40 3.86 -21.11 -12.62
C ASN A 40 4.94 -20.23 -11.99
N LEU A 41 4.81 -19.96 -10.71
CA LEU A 41 5.80 -19.27 -9.91
C LEU A 41 7.14 -20.00 -9.89
N GLN A 42 7.14 -21.33 -9.73
CA GLN A 42 8.33 -22.18 -9.82
C GLN A 42 9.01 -22.08 -11.19
N SER A 43 8.24 -22.09 -12.25
CA SER A 43 8.77 -21.97 -13.61
C SER A 43 9.48 -20.64 -13.84
N GLU A 44 8.92 -19.53 -13.34
CA GLU A 44 9.55 -18.21 -13.43
C GLU A 44 10.80 -18.11 -12.57
N ILE A 45 10.76 -18.67 -11.36
CA ILE A 45 11.92 -18.72 -10.46
C ILE A 45 13.05 -19.51 -11.08
N ILE A 46 12.76 -20.66 -11.70
CA ILE A 46 13.76 -21.48 -12.38
C ILE A 46 14.39 -20.72 -13.53
N LYS A 47 13.59 -20.03 -14.36
CA LYS A 47 14.11 -19.21 -15.47
C LYS A 47 15.00 -18.06 -14.98
N TYR A 48 14.73 -17.52 -13.82
CA TYR A 48 15.53 -16.47 -13.22
C TYR A 48 16.83 -17.03 -12.61
N CYS A 49 16.76 -18.15 -11.90
CA CYS A 49 17.91 -18.81 -11.32
C CYS A 49 18.97 -19.18 -12.38
N ASP A 50 18.52 -19.54 -13.58
CA ASP A 50 19.40 -19.80 -14.74
C ASP A 50 20.28 -18.59 -15.12
N LYS A 51 19.84 -17.38 -14.79
CA LYS A 51 20.54 -16.13 -15.15
C LYS A 51 21.46 -15.58 -14.06
N VAL A 52 21.23 -15.90 -12.81
CA VAL A 52 21.77 -15.14 -11.66
C VAL A 52 22.67 -15.96 -10.75
N PHE A 53 22.49 -17.27 -10.67
CA PHE A 53 23.23 -18.11 -9.72
C PHE A 53 24.36 -18.92 -10.36
N SER A 54 25.42 -19.20 -9.59
CA SER A 54 26.41 -20.19 -9.99
C SER A 54 25.73 -21.56 -10.17
N GLU A 55 26.22 -22.36 -11.12
CA GLU A 55 25.61 -23.65 -11.47
C GLU A 55 25.40 -24.58 -10.26
N GLN A 56 26.34 -24.56 -9.30
CA GLN A 56 26.25 -25.36 -8.07
C GLN A 56 25.12 -24.88 -7.15
N HIS A 57 24.96 -23.59 -6.99
CA HIS A 57 23.90 -23.00 -6.15
C HIS A 57 22.52 -23.21 -6.77
N TYR A 58 22.44 -23.03 -8.08
CA TYR A 58 21.25 -23.28 -8.88
C TYR A 58 20.76 -24.74 -8.77
N ASN A 59 21.66 -25.72 -8.92
CA ASN A 59 21.28 -27.14 -8.83
C ASN A 59 20.75 -27.51 -7.44
N THR A 60 21.33 -26.94 -6.38
CA THR A 60 20.85 -27.14 -5.00
C THR A 60 19.45 -26.59 -4.81
N LEU A 61 19.18 -25.38 -5.30
CA LEU A 61 17.87 -24.75 -5.23
C LEU A 61 16.84 -25.49 -6.07
N ARG A 62 17.20 -25.89 -7.29
CA ARG A 62 16.35 -26.67 -8.19
C ARG A 62 15.93 -28.01 -7.57
N MET A 63 16.86 -28.73 -6.95
CA MET A 63 16.53 -29.98 -6.27
C MET A 63 15.58 -29.76 -5.07
N ARG A 64 15.76 -28.70 -4.31
CA ARG A 64 14.86 -28.34 -3.19
C ARG A 64 13.46 -28.06 -3.67
N ILE A 65 13.32 -27.23 -4.71
CA ILE A 65 12.02 -26.91 -5.33
C ILE A 65 11.33 -28.17 -5.85
N GLN A 66 12.05 -29.01 -6.59
CA GLN A 66 11.51 -30.25 -7.13
C GLN A 66 11.09 -31.21 -6.02
N LYS A 67 11.88 -31.31 -4.94
CA LYS A 67 11.55 -32.15 -3.79
C LYS A 67 10.33 -31.63 -3.05
N ALA A 68 10.20 -30.33 -2.85
CA ALA A 68 9.05 -29.70 -2.22
C ALA A 68 7.78 -29.90 -3.06
N ALA A 69 7.86 -29.73 -4.38
CA ALA A 69 6.76 -29.98 -5.31
C ALA A 69 6.31 -31.45 -5.31
N ALA A 70 7.25 -32.39 -5.28
CA ALA A 70 6.96 -33.82 -5.26
C ALA A 70 6.29 -34.29 -3.94
N GLN A 71 6.54 -33.59 -2.84
CA GLN A 71 5.98 -33.95 -1.54
C GLN A 71 4.54 -33.44 -1.32
N GLN A 72 3.97 -32.69 -2.24
CA GLN A 72 2.62 -32.12 -2.16
C GLN A 72 2.29 -31.46 -0.81
N GLN A 73 3.29 -30.87 -0.14
CA GLN A 73 3.11 -30.15 1.13
C GLN A 73 3.13 -28.64 0.84
N PRO A 74 1.96 -28.00 0.72
CA PRO A 74 1.88 -26.58 0.34
C PRO A 74 2.72 -25.68 1.24
N GLY A 75 2.71 -25.89 2.55
CA GLY A 75 3.44 -25.08 3.50
C GLY A 75 4.97 -25.17 3.40
N LYS A 76 5.53 -26.29 2.99
CA LYS A 76 6.98 -26.43 2.75
C LYS A 76 7.41 -25.83 1.42
N ILE A 77 6.57 -25.97 0.40
CA ILE A 77 6.79 -25.35 -0.91
C ILE A 77 6.84 -23.84 -0.73
N ASP A 78 5.91 -23.29 0.06
CA ASP A 78 5.83 -21.86 0.33
C ASP A 78 7.10 -21.30 0.98
N LEU A 79 7.69 -22.01 1.93
CA LEU A 79 8.90 -21.55 2.62
C LEU A 79 10.13 -21.51 1.71
N GLU A 80 10.37 -22.57 0.97
CA GLU A 80 11.53 -22.64 0.08
C GLU A 80 11.36 -21.73 -1.13
N LEU A 81 10.14 -21.59 -1.65
CA LEU A 81 9.83 -20.63 -2.70
C LEU A 81 9.90 -19.20 -2.21
N GLN A 82 9.49 -18.91 -0.97
CA GLN A 82 9.69 -17.62 -0.36
C GLN A 82 11.17 -17.26 -0.24
N ASP A 83 12.00 -18.17 0.26
CA ASP A 83 13.43 -17.92 0.41
C ASP A 83 14.09 -17.67 -0.96
N ILE A 84 13.68 -18.40 -1.99
CA ILE A 84 14.16 -18.20 -3.36
C ILE A 84 13.65 -16.89 -3.95
N TYR A 85 12.38 -16.58 -3.80
CA TYR A 85 11.78 -15.34 -4.29
C TYR A 85 12.29 -14.11 -3.56
N LEU A 86 12.54 -14.23 -2.26
CA LEU A 86 13.10 -13.18 -1.43
C LEU A 86 14.61 -12.99 -1.69
N SER A 87 15.29 -14.01 -2.19
CA SER A 87 16.68 -13.92 -2.66
C SER A 87 16.85 -13.25 -4.02
N GLN A 88 15.76 -13.06 -4.75
CA GLN A 88 15.76 -12.38 -6.04
C GLN A 88 15.39 -10.92 -5.86
N ASP A 89 16.21 -9.99 -6.19
CA ASP A 89 16.12 -8.53 -6.29
C ASP A 89 14.82 -7.78 -5.93
N ILE A 90 13.72 -8.48 -5.70
CA ILE A 90 12.42 -7.88 -5.51
C ILE A 90 12.08 -7.72 -4.04
N LEU A 91 12.56 -8.61 -3.15
CA LEU A 91 12.42 -8.46 -1.69
C LEU A 91 13.39 -9.33 -0.91
N PRO A 92 14.50 -8.82 -0.48
CA PRO A 92 15.44 -9.55 0.35
C PRO A 92 15.14 -9.37 1.84
N SER A 93 13.98 -9.67 2.36
CA SER A 93 13.82 -9.79 3.78
C SER A 93 13.47 -11.23 4.15
N ASN A 94 14.44 -11.94 4.69
CA ASN A 94 14.24 -13.25 5.33
C ASN A 94 13.25 -13.21 6.51
N ARG A 95 12.76 -12.03 6.88
CA ARG A 95 11.92 -11.81 8.05
C ARG A 95 10.43 -11.81 7.76
N GLY A 96 10.04 -11.83 6.52
CA GLY A 96 8.62 -11.76 6.19
C GLY A 96 8.17 -12.98 5.44
N ARG A 97 7.86 -14.02 6.15
CA ARG A 97 7.09 -15.14 5.61
C ARG A 97 5.73 -14.61 5.17
N ILE A 98 5.38 -14.79 3.92
CA ILE A 98 4.09 -14.36 3.37
C ILE A 98 2.99 -15.21 3.96
N LEU A 99 3.28 -16.50 4.13
CA LEU A 99 2.41 -17.49 4.72
C LEU A 99 3.18 -18.19 5.83
N ALA A 100 2.66 -18.21 7.04
CA ALA A 100 3.33 -18.84 8.16
C ALA A 100 3.25 -20.36 8.08
N GLU A 101 4.32 -21.00 8.51
CA GLU A 101 4.43 -22.46 8.59
C GLU A 101 3.33 -23.13 9.42
N LYS A 102 2.66 -22.39 10.30
CA LYS A 102 1.62 -22.86 11.23
C LYS A 102 0.35 -22.00 11.23
N GLY A 103 0.11 -21.24 10.19
CA GLY A 103 -1.09 -20.38 10.10
C GLY A 103 -1.12 -19.22 11.11
N LYS A 104 -0.04 -18.95 11.86
CA LYS A 104 -0.03 -17.88 12.87
C LYS A 104 -0.09 -16.48 12.28
N ASP A 105 0.44 -16.29 11.07
CA ASP A 105 0.50 -14.98 10.39
C ASP A 105 -0.58 -14.81 9.32
N ILE A 106 -1.54 -15.72 9.31
CA ILE A 106 -2.70 -15.72 8.40
C ILE A 106 -3.48 -14.38 8.47
N HIS A 107 -3.37 -13.70 9.61
CA HIS A 107 -4.06 -12.44 9.87
C HIS A 107 -3.28 -11.19 9.41
N VAL A 108 -2.02 -11.31 9.01
CA VAL A 108 -1.17 -10.15 8.69
C VAL A 108 -1.73 -9.36 7.51
N PHE A 109 -2.06 -10.01 6.41
CA PHE A 109 -2.60 -9.34 5.24
C PHE A 109 -4.04 -8.83 5.43
N PRO A 110 -4.96 -9.59 6.04
CA PRO A 110 -6.27 -9.06 6.42
C PRO A 110 -6.17 -7.86 7.38
N ALA A 111 -5.28 -7.90 8.37
CA ALA A 111 -5.04 -6.78 9.28
C ALA A 111 -4.47 -5.56 8.56
N LEU A 112 -3.51 -5.76 7.63
CA LEU A 112 -2.97 -4.71 6.80
C LEU A 112 -4.06 -4.10 5.90
N ALA A 113 -4.83 -4.94 5.20
CA ALA A 113 -5.91 -4.48 4.33
C ALA A 113 -6.96 -3.65 5.10
N ASN A 114 -7.26 -4.07 6.34
CA ASN A 114 -8.14 -3.32 7.23
C ASN A 114 -7.52 -1.98 7.67
N SER A 115 -6.24 -1.99 8.04
CA SER A 115 -5.49 -0.77 8.42
C SER A 115 -5.40 0.24 7.27
N LEU A 116 -5.34 -0.23 6.03
CA LEU A 116 -5.34 0.59 4.82
C LEU A 116 -6.74 1.04 4.40
N GLY A 117 -7.77 0.66 5.16
CA GLY A 117 -9.14 1.07 4.92
C GLY A 117 -9.84 0.33 3.77
N PHE A 118 -9.34 -0.82 3.32
CA PHE A 118 -9.97 -1.59 2.23
C PHE A 118 -11.21 -2.35 2.68
N PHE A 119 -11.28 -2.71 3.96
CA PHE A 119 -12.43 -3.40 4.55
C PHE A 119 -13.06 -2.57 5.66
N SER A 120 -14.35 -2.75 5.82
CA SER A 120 -15.05 -2.30 7.03
C SER A 120 -14.57 -3.13 8.23
N PRO A 121 -14.17 -2.50 9.34
CA PRO A 121 -13.54 -3.19 10.47
C PRO A 121 -14.34 -4.36 11.03
N ASP A 122 -15.67 -4.25 11.03
CA ASP A 122 -16.53 -5.20 11.72
C ASP A 122 -17.14 -6.26 10.80
N THR A 123 -17.17 -6.02 9.49
CA THR A 123 -17.92 -6.84 8.54
C THR A 123 -17.10 -7.41 7.40
N TYR A 124 -15.86 -7.00 7.26
CA TYR A 124 -14.96 -7.36 6.15
C TYR A 124 -15.56 -7.13 4.75
N VAL A 125 -16.54 -6.24 4.66
CA VAL A 125 -17.11 -5.78 3.38
C VAL A 125 -16.19 -4.71 2.80
N LEU A 126 -16.00 -4.73 1.49
CA LEU A 126 -15.21 -3.71 0.79
C LEU A 126 -15.78 -2.32 1.03
N THR A 127 -14.93 -1.43 1.48
CA THR A 127 -15.20 0.02 1.53
C THR A 127 -15.14 0.63 0.13
N SER A 128 -15.39 1.92 -0.02
CA SER A 128 -15.08 2.65 -1.27
C SER A 128 -13.61 2.48 -1.66
N ARG A 129 -12.67 2.54 -0.69
CA ARG A 129 -11.23 2.32 -0.91
C ARG A 129 -10.94 0.90 -1.41
N GLY A 130 -11.58 -0.11 -0.83
CA GLY A 130 -11.45 -1.49 -1.28
C GLY A 130 -11.97 -1.69 -2.70
N LYS A 131 -13.10 -1.07 -3.05
CA LYS A 131 -13.65 -1.07 -4.42
C LYS A 131 -12.74 -0.31 -5.40
N LEU A 132 -12.20 0.84 -4.98
CA LEU A 132 -11.22 1.58 -5.76
C LEU A 132 -10.02 0.70 -6.10
N PHE A 133 -9.44 0.03 -5.11
CA PHE A 133 -8.31 -0.85 -5.37
C PHE A 133 -8.70 -2.05 -6.25
N ALA A 134 -9.88 -2.65 -6.03
CA ALA A 134 -10.41 -3.73 -6.87
C ALA A 134 -10.53 -3.31 -8.34
N SER A 135 -10.99 -2.08 -8.61
CA SER A 135 -11.16 -1.55 -9.97
C SER A 135 -9.84 -1.37 -10.73
N THR A 136 -8.70 -1.35 -10.03
CA THR A 136 -7.36 -1.26 -10.63
C THR A 136 -6.76 -2.63 -10.97
N ILE A 137 -7.41 -3.73 -10.59
CA ILE A 137 -6.93 -5.08 -10.87
C ILE A 137 -7.41 -5.49 -12.26
N SER A 138 -6.46 -5.75 -13.16
CA SER A 138 -6.80 -6.18 -14.52
C SER A 138 -7.38 -7.60 -14.54
N SER A 139 -8.14 -7.90 -15.59
CA SER A 139 -8.67 -9.25 -15.83
C SER A 139 -7.55 -10.30 -15.91
N ASP A 140 -6.40 -9.94 -16.50
CA ASP A 140 -5.26 -10.84 -16.63
C ASP A 140 -4.64 -11.14 -15.26
N GLN A 141 -4.51 -10.13 -14.37
CA GLN A 141 -4.06 -10.33 -13.01
C GLN A 141 -5.04 -11.21 -12.21
N ALA A 142 -6.34 -10.98 -12.34
CA ALA A 142 -7.37 -11.80 -11.70
C ALA A 142 -7.34 -13.26 -12.21
N ASN A 143 -7.17 -13.45 -13.51
CA ASN A 143 -7.06 -14.76 -14.14
C ASN A 143 -5.75 -15.47 -13.77
N ALA A 144 -4.67 -14.74 -13.57
CA ALA A 144 -3.40 -15.28 -13.12
C ALA A 144 -3.48 -15.93 -11.73
N PHE A 145 -4.25 -15.34 -10.81
CA PHE A 145 -4.53 -16.00 -9.52
C PHE A 145 -5.30 -17.33 -9.66
N LYS A 146 -6.07 -17.47 -10.73
CA LYS A 146 -6.75 -18.73 -11.07
C LYS A 146 -5.88 -19.69 -11.89
N GLY A 147 -4.64 -19.30 -12.22
CA GLY A 147 -3.73 -20.04 -13.09
C GLY A 147 -4.19 -20.11 -14.54
N ILE A 148 -4.96 -19.14 -15.01
CA ILE A 148 -5.48 -19.04 -16.39
C ILE A 148 -4.58 -18.14 -17.24
N SER A 149 -3.90 -17.16 -16.64
CA SER A 149 -2.99 -16.21 -17.30
C SER A 149 -1.56 -16.39 -16.80
N ASP A 150 -0.58 -16.15 -17.66
CA ASP A 150 0.86 -16.24 -17.34
C ASP A 150 1.42 -14.93 -16.77
N VAL A 151 0.60 -13.90 -16.61
CA VAL A 151 1.00 -12.63 -15.98
C VAL A 151 1.32 -12.87 -14.50
N ASN A 152 2.38 -12.28 -14.00
CA ASN A 152 2.66 -12.31 -12.57
C ASN A 152 1.58 -11.51 -11.80
N PRO A 153 0.68 -12.17 -11.05
CA PRO A 153 -0.43 -11.50 -10.40
C PRO A 153 0.00 -10.65 -9.21
N LEU A 154 1.23 -10.81 -8.72
CA LEU A 154 1.75 -10.10 -7.57
C LEU A 154 2.38 -8.75 -7.92
N LEU A 155 2.69 -8.51 -9.22
CA LEU A 155 3.21 -7.21 -9.66
C LEU A 155 2.18 -6.12 -9.44
N ILE A 156 2.60 -5.04 -8.81
CA ILE A 156 1.78 -3.86 -8.57
C ILE A 156 1.84 -2.95 -9.79
N SER A 157 0.67 -2.62 -10.36
CA SER A 157 0.57 -1.61 -11.41
C SER A 157 0.72 -0.21 -10.81
N TYR A 158 0.97 0.80 -11.65
CA TYR A 158 1.05 2.18 -11.17
C TYR A 158 -0.28 2.67 -10.58
N GLN A 159 -1.43 2.23 -11.12
CA GLN A 159 -2.74 2.56 -10.56
C GLN A 159 -2.89 1.99 -9.14
N GLN A 160 -2.48 0.74 -8.95
CA GLN A 160 -2.47 0.10 -7.63
C GLN A 160 -1.50 0.80 -6.67
N MET A 161 -0.33 1.21 -7.17
CA MET A 161 0.65 1.97 -6.39
C MET A 161 0.05 3.29 -5.90
N ILE A 162 -0.68 4.02 -6.74
CA ILE A 162 -1.35 5.27 -6.33
C ILE A 162 -2.30 5.02 -5.15
N VAL A 163 -3.16 4.02 -5.23
CA VAL A 163 -4.11 3.72 -4.16
C VAL A 163 -3.41 3.26 -2.88
N LEU A 164 -2.42 2.39 -3.00
CA LEU A 164 -1.64 1.87 -1.87
C LEU A 164 -0.86 2.98 -1.18
N LEU A 165 -0.12 3.78 -1.95
CA LEU A 165 0.66 4.88 -1.40
C LEU A 165 -0.22 5.88 -0.65
N TYR A 166 -1.36 6.28 -1.26
CA TYR A 166 -2.33 7.14 -0.58
C TYR A 166 -2.76 6.54 0.75
N SER A 167 -3.13 5.26 0.75
CA SER A 167 -3.60 4.55 1.95
C SER A 167 -2.51 4.45 3.03
N PHE A 168 -1.26 4.21 2.66
CA PHE A 168 -0.13 4.24 3.60
C PHE A 168 0.12 5.62 4.18
N LEU A 169 0.05 6.66 3.35
CA LEU A 169 0.26 8.03 3.79
C LEU A 169 -0.89 8.54 4.67
N GLU A 170 -2.11 8.11 4.40
CA GLU A 170 -3.26 8.42 5.27
C GLU A 170 -3.14 7.73 6.63
N ALA A 171 -2.63 6.50 6.67
CA ALA A 171 -2.52 5.71 7.90
C ALA A 171 -1.32 6.09 8.76
N ASP A 172 -0.15 6.33 8.16
CA ASP A 172 1.14 6.49 8.85
C ASP A 172 1.98 7.67 8.33
N GLY A 173 1.35 8.55 7.55
CA GLY A 173 2.04 9.62 6.81
C GLY A 173 2.76 10.63 7.68
N ASP A 174 2.23 10.96 8.84
CA ASP A 174 2.91 11.87 9.78
C ASP A 174 4.28 11.32 10.20
N LEU A 175 4.36 10.01 10.40
CA LEU A 175 5.60 9.34 10.73
C LEU A 175 6.54 9.27 9.52
N ILE A 176 6.00 8.94 8.35
CA ILE A 176 6.76 8.89 7.09
C ILE A 176 7.38 10.25 6.80
N ARG A 177 6.63 11.33 7.01
CA ARG A 177 7.07 12.71 6.78
C ARG A 177 8.25 13.13 7.65
N ILE A 178 8.39 12.61 8.86
CA ILE A 178 9.56 12.89 9.71
C ILE A 178 10.69 11.91 9.50
N LEU A 179 10.36 10.65 9.19
CA LEU A 179 11.34 9.59 9.05
C LEU A 179 12.13 9.68 7.74
N PHE A 180 11.43 9.81 6.60
CA PHE A 180 12.09 9.74 5.31
C PHE A 180 13.07 10.90 5.06
N PRO A 181 12.76 12.16 5.37
CA PRO A 181 13.74 13.24 5.29
C PRO A 181 14.96 13.00 6.18
N SER A 182 14.73 12.49 7.40
CA SER A 182 15.83 12.22 8.35
C SER A 182 16.75 11.11 7.87
N ILE A 183 16.22 10.12 7.14
CA ILE A 183 17.03 9.07 6.52
C ILE A 183 17.69 9.58 5.24
N ALA A 184 16.99 10.36 4.43
CA ALA A 184 17.50 10.89 3.16
C ALA A 184 18.66 11.88 3.35
N SER A 185 18.73 12.56 4.51
CA SER A 185 19.86 13.43 4.87
C SER A 185 21.17 12.67 5.10
N LYS A 186 21.09 11.35 5.29
CA LYS A 186 22.25 10.46 5.36
C LYS A 186 22.56 10.00 3.94
N ASP A 187 23.63 10.50 3.36
CA ASP A 187 24.08 10.08 2.03
C ASP A 187 24.48 8.59 2.06
N GLY A 188 23.72 7.77 1.33
CA GLY A 188 24.09 6.38 1.11
C GLY A 188 23.06 5.35 1.51
N GLN A 189 23.56 4.25 2.06
CA GLN A 189 22.78 3.09 2.50
C GLN A 189 22.41 3.22 3.98
N PHE A 190 21.23 2.78 4.33
CA PHE A 190 20.76 2.68 5.72
C PHE A 190 20.16 1.30 5.98
N THR A 191 20.11 0.89 7.23
CA THR A 191 19.55 -0.38 7.66
C THR A 191 18.23 -0.19 8.42
N ASP A 192 17.41 -1.23 8.47
CA ASP A 192 16.21 -1.25 9.31
C ASP A 192 16.55 -1.05 10.81
N TYR A 193 17.72 -1.53 11.23
CA TYR A 193 18.24 -1.32 12.58
C TYR A 193 18.49 0.18 12.87
N GLU A 194 19.20 0.87 11.98
CA GLU A 194 19.45 2.32 12.11
C GLU A 194 18.15 3.12 12.12
N VAL A 195 17.19 2.73 11.30
CA VAL A 195 15.84 3.34 11.31
C VAL A 195 15.13 3.08 12.63
N GLY A 196 15.20 1.85 13.14
CA GLY A 196 14.65 1.48 14.45
C GLY A 196 15.26 2.29 15.61
N ASP A 197 16.54 2.65 15.51
CA ASP A 197 17.23 3.44 16.54
C ASP A 197 16.80 4.91 16.56
N ILE A 198 16.68 5.53 15.38
CA ILE A 198 16.38 6.97 15.30
C ILE A 198 14.91 7.30 15.50
N ILE A 199 14.01 6.35 15.21
CA ILE A 199 12.57 6.64 15.14
C ILE A 199 11.99 7.08 16.49
N GLY A 200 12.48 6.54 17.60
CA GLY A 200 12.02 6.91 18.92
C GLY A 200 12.28 8.39 19.24
N ASP A 201 13.47 8.85 18.92
CA ASP A 201 13.89 10.24 19.17
C ASP A 201 13.22 11.22 18.21
N LEU A 202 13.03 10.81 16.93
CA LEU A 202 12.29 11.60 15.96
C LEU A 202 10.83 11.77 16.38
N LEU A 203 10.21 10.70 16.83
CA LEU A 203 8.82 10.71 17.25
C LEU A 203 8.61 11.58 18.51
N GLU A 204 9.55 11.58 19.46
CA GLU A 204 9.50 12.48 20.62
C GLU A 204 9.58 13.97 20.20
N LYS A 205 10.53 14.30 19.32
CA LYS A 205 10.66 15.68 18.80
C LYS A 205 9.39 16.13 18.08
N TYR A 206 8.84 15.26 17.25
CA TYR A 206 7.60 15.51 16.54
C TYR A 206 6.41 15.73 17.49
N LEU A 207 6.28 14.87 18.51
CA LEU A 207 5.24 15.03 19.53
C LEU A 207 5.31 16.36 20.25
N GLN A 208 6.51 16.83 20.61
CA GLN A 208 6.70 18.14 21.22
C GLN A 208 6.27 19.29 20.31
N GLN A 209 6.47 19.17 18.99
CA GLN A 209 6.02 20.16 18.01
C GLN A 209 4.50 20.14 17.85
N VAL A 210 3.91 18.96 17.70
CA VAL A 210 2.46 18.80 17.52
C VAL A 210 1.69 19.23 18.75
N GLU A 211 2.21 18.98 19.96
CA GLU A 211 1.58 19.38 21.21
C GLU A 211 1.34 20.90 21.30
N LYS A 212 2.23 21.68 20.71
CA LYS A 212 2.12 23.15 20.65
C LYS A 212 1.09 23.64 19.63
N SER A 213 0.73 22.83 18.66
CA SER A 213 -0.16 23.19 17.54
C SER A 213 -1.55 22.54 17.61
N VAL A 214 -1.84 21.77 18.66
CA VAL A 214 -3.12 21.06 18.82
C VAL A 214 -4.26 22.02 19.10
N MET A 215 -5.14 22.20 18.13
CA MET A 215 -6.31 23.09 18.25
C MET A 215 -7.65 22.35 18.26
N THR A 216 -7.74 21.17 17.67
CA THR A 216 -8.99 20.44 17.50
C THR A 216 -9.05 19.15 18.31
N MET A 217 -10.27 18.61 18.53
CA MET A 217 -10.44 17.32 19.19
C MET A 217 -9.85 16.16 18.37
N LYS A 218 -9.87 16.27 17.04
CA LYS A 218 -9.24 15.30 16.13
C LYS A 218 -7.73 15.27 16.37
N ASP A 219 -7.10 16.45 16.47
CA ASP A 219 -5.66 16.57 16.71
C ASP A 219 -5.27 15.97 18.06
N LYS A 220 -6.12 16.15 19.09
CA LYS A 220 -5.91 15.55 20.41
C LYS A 220 -5.93 14.02 20.35
N ILE A 221 -6.86 13.42 19.59
CA ILE A 221 -6.94 11.97 19.42
C ILE A 221 -5.71 11.44 18.65
N ALA A 222 -5.32 12.14 17.59
CA ALA A 222 -4.11 11.79 16.82
C ALA A 222 -2.85 11.89 17.72
N LEU A 223 -2.73 12.95 18.49
CA LEU A 223 -1.64 13.12 19.46
C LEU A 223 -1.60 12.01 20.51
N LEU A 224 -2.75 11.57 21.04
CA LEU A 224 -2.81 10.47 22.00
C LEU A 224 -2.35 9.15 21.39
N LYS A 225 -2.70 8.87 20.12
CA LYS A 225 -2.21 7.70 19.39
C LYS A 225 -0.70 7.76 19.21
N LEU A 226 -0.17 8.90 18.76
CA LEU A 226 1.27 9.11 18.60
C LEU A 226 2.03 8.98 19.92
N LYS A 227 1.52 9.55 21.02
CA LYS A 227 2.08 9.39 22.37
C LYS A 227 2.13 7.93 22.80
N LYS A 228 1.07 7.17 22.52
CA LYS A 228 1.05 5.71 22.81
C LYS A 228 2.13 5.00 22.02
N THR A 229 2.26 5.28 20.72
CA THR A 229 3.29 4.71 19.85
C THR A 229 4.69 5.06 20.32
N ALA A 230 4.95 6.33 20.65
CA ALA A 230 6.24 6.78 21.17
C ALA A 230 6.64 6.06 22.47
N ARG A 231 5.67 5.89 23.39
CA ARG A 231 5.92 5.14 24.65
C ARG A 231 6.29 3.68 24.39
N ILE A 232 5.63 3.03 23.43
CA ILE A 232 5.91 1.65 23.05
C ILE A 232 7.34 1.57 22.48
N ILE A 233 7.69 2.43 21.53
CA ILE A 233 9.01 2.47 20.89
C ILE A 233 10.10 2.77 21.93
N LYS A 234 9.87 3.71 22.83
CA LYS A 234 10.80 4.04 23.91
C LYS A 234 11.01 2.87 24.88
N ALA A 235 9.94 2.14 25.21
CA ALA A 235 10.04 0.94 26.04
C ALA A 235 10.88 -0.17 25.38
N TRP A 236 10.88 -0.25 24.04
CA TRP A 236 11.74 -1.17 23.31
C TRP A 236 13.22 -0.81 23.39
N LYS A 237 13.56 0.47 23.42
CA LYS A 237 14.93 0.96 23.59
C LYS A 237 15.52 0.62 24.97
N VAL A 238 14.67 0.54 25.99
CA VAL A 238 15.07 0.29 27.39
C VAL A 238 15.25 -1.19 27.72
N LYS A 239 14.70 -2.11 26.91
CA LYS A 239 14.78 -3.56 27.14
C LYS A 239 15.54 -4.25 25.98
N PRO A 240 16.89 -4.31 26.04
CA PRO A 240 17.71 -4.67 24.87
C PRO A 240 17.41 -6.03 24.25
N TYR A 241 16.99 -7.02 25.02
CA TYR A 241 16.80 -8.38 24.51
C TYR A 241 15.41 -8.66 23.87
N LYS A 242 14.36 -7.97 24.30
CA LYS A 242 13.02 -8.10 23.70
C LYS A 242 12.71 -7.00 22.68
N GLY A 243 13.46 -5.91 22.71
CA GLY A 243 13.18 -4.72 21.92
C GLY A 243 13.88 -4.69 20.57
N ILE A 244 15.02 -5.36 20.41
CA ILE A 244 15.82 -5.25 19.18
C ILE A 244 15.08 -5.88 18.01
N GLY A 245 14.62 -7.12 18.12
CA GLY A 245 13.86 -7.77 17.06
C GLY A 245 12.57 -7.03 16.69
N THR A 246 11.86 -6.54 17.71
CA THR A 246 10.59 -5.80 17.49
C THR A 246 10.84 -4.43 16.85
N ARG A 247 11.94 -3.75 17.14
CA ARG A 247 12.31 -2.48 16.46
C ARG A 247 12.61 -2.69 15.00
N ASP A 248 13.43 -3.68 14.70
CA ASP A 248 13.80 -4.01 13.33
C ASP A 248 12.56 -4.43 12.54
N GLU A 249 11.72 -5.30 13.08
CA GLU A 249 10.45 -5.71 12.47
C GLU A 249 9.54 -4.51 12.23
N TRP A 250 9.47 -3.59 13.18
CA TRP A 250 8.66 -2.38 13.06
C TRP A 250 9.16 -1.46 11.95
N ALA A 251 10.48 -1.25 11.83
CA ALA A 251 11.10 -0.50 10.75
C ALA A 251 10.90 -1.22 9.40
N THR A 252 11.15 -2.52 9.35
CA THR A 252 10.96 -3.34 8.15
C THR A 252 9.52 -3.26 7.62
N LEU A 253 8.50 -3.36 8.49
CA LEU A 253 7.10 -3.25 8.09
C LEU A 253 6.76 -1.92 7.42
N ARG A 254 7.52 -0.85 7.69
CA ARG A 254 7.33 0.48 7.09
C ARG A 254 8.20 0.73 5.87
N LEU A 255 9.34 0.08 5.77
CA LEU A 255 10.25 0.24 4.64
C LEU A 255 9.88 -0.67 3.45
N GLU A 256 9.53 -1.91 3.72
CA GLU A 256 9.25 -2.90 2.67
C GLU A 256 8.11 -2.52 1.71
N PRO A 257 6.98 -1.94 2.15
CA PRO A 257 5.97 -1.43 1.24
C PRO A 257 6.51 -0.43 0.22
N PHE A 258 7.46 0.41 0.64
CA PHE A 258 8.09 1.40 -0.23
C PHE A 258 9.15 0.81 -1.15
N VAL A 259 9.75 -0.34 -0.80
CA VAL A 259 10.53 -1.14 -1.76
C VAL A 259 9.62 -1.68 -2.85
N ASP A 260 8.47 -2.26 -2.48
CA ASP A 260 7.48 -2.78 -3.45
C ASP A 260 6.96 -1.69 -4.40
N MET A 261 6.88 -0.45 -3.92
CA MET A 261 6.46 0.71 -4.69
C MET A 261 7.62 1.43 -5.43
N GLY A 262 8.86 0.95 -5.31
CA GLY A 262 10.01 1.48 -6.04
C GLY A 262 10.65 2.74 -5.46
N PHE A 263 10.35 3.13 -4.21
CA PHE A 263 11.00 4.28 -3.54
C PHE A 263 12.35 3.91 -2.94
N PHE A 264 12.51 2.65 -2.56
CA PHE A 264 13.76 2.08 -2.07
C PHE A 264 14.20 0.92 -2.93
N VAL A 265 15.50 0.70 -2.97
CA VAL A 265 16.12 -0.53 -3.46
C VAL A 265 16.99 -1.13 -2.36
N LYS A 266 17.20 -2.43 -2.45
CA LYS A 266 18.12 -3.16 -1.57
C LYS A 266 19.35 -3.55 -2.39
N PRO A 267 20.53 -2.90 -2.16
CA PRO A 267 21.74 -3.18 -2.92
C PRO A 267 22.25 -4.60 -2.69
N ASP A 268 21.99 -5.11 -1.50
CA ASP A 268 22.44 -6.43 -1.07
C ASP A 268 21.25 -7.40 -1.11
N LYS A 269 21.30 -8.41 -1.95
CA LYS A 269 20.20 -9.39 -2.13
C LYS A 269 19.77 -10.07 -0.83
N PHE A 270 20.72 -10.23 0.09
CA PHE A 270 20.53 -10.87 1.39
C PHE A 270 20.66 -9.90 2.56
N GLY A 271 20.89 -8.61 2.28
CA GLY A 271 21.19 -7.60 3.27
C GLY A 271 19.96 -6.90 3.84
N TYR A 272 20.18 -6.23 4.94
CA TYR A 272 19.22 -5.36 5.62
C TYR A 272 19.42 -3.89 5.25
N LYS A 273 20.11 -3.64 4.13
CA LYS A 273 20.46 -2.30 3.66
C LYS A 273 19.46 -1.83 2.62
N TYR A 274 19.08 -0.58 2.72
CA TYR A 274 18.18 0.12 1.82
C TYR A 274 18.88 1.34 1.25
N CYS A 275 18.55 1.69 0.01
CA CYS A 275 18.92 2.95 -0.62
C CYS A 275 17.68 3.63 -1.21
N PHE A 276 17.63 4.93 -1.16
CA PHE A 276 16.64 5.66 -1.94
C PHE A 276 16.91 5.51 -3.43
N THR A 277 15.86 5.25 -4.18
CA THR A 277 15.87 5.46 -5.63
C THR A 277 15.83 6.97 -5.95
N GLU A 278 16.06 7.35 -7.19
CA GLU A 278 15.85 8.73 -7.64
C GLU A 278 14.40 9.18 -7.38
N GLY A 279 13.43 8.31 -7.71
CA GLY A 279 12.02 8.54 -7.40
C GLY A 279 11.75 8.68 -5.90
N GLY A 280 12.40 7.88 -5.07
CA GLY A 280 12.32 8.00 -3.62
C GLY A 280 12.83 9.34 -3.09
N ARG A 281 13.95 9.84 -3.61
CA ARG A 281 14.50 11.17 -3.26
C ARG A 281 13.56 12.30 -3.70
N LEU A 282 13.03 12.21 -4.92
CA LEU A 282 12.04 13.17 -5.41
C LEU A 282 10.77 13.18 -4.53
N PHE A 283 10.31 12.01 -4.12
CA PHE A 283 9.16 11.89 -3.23
C PHE A 283 9.41 12.58 -1.88
N VAL A 284 10.59 12.35 -1.27
CA VAL A 284 10.98 13.02 -0.02
C VAL A 284 11.00 14.54 -0.18
N SER A 285 11.62 15.06 -1.25
CA SER A 285 11.65 16.48 -1.53
C SER A 285 10.25 17.08 -1.67
N ASN A 286 9.33 16.37 -2.32
CA ASN A 286 7.93 16.79 -2.42
C ASN A 286 7.23 16.82 -1.04
N LEU A 287 7.49 15.83 -0.18
CA LEU A 287 6.96 15.80 1.19
C LEU A 287 7.47 17.00 2.02
N GLU A 288 8.77 17.30 1.94
CA GLU A 288 9.38 18.43 2.66
C GLU A 288 8.82 19.79 2.21
N SER A 289 8.44 19.90 0.95
CA SER A 289 7.85 21.14 0.40
C SER A 289 6.45 21.46 0.91
N CYS A 290 5.82 20.56 1.68
CA CYS A 290 4.46 20.71 2.18
C CYS A 290 4.44 21.00 3.69
N SER A 291 3.49 21.82 4.12
CA SER A 291 3.34 22.19 5.54
C SER A 291 2.83 21.03 6.40
N SER A 292 2.02 20.15 5.82
CA SER A 292 1.43 18.99 6.51
C SER A 292 1.24 17.82 5.53
N MET A 293 1.00 16.62 6.06
CA MET A 293 0.63 15.46 5.25
C MET A 293 -0.72 15.68 4.57
N ASP A 294 -1.69 16.27 5.27
CA ASP A 294 -2.99 16.60 4.68
C ASP A 294 -2.84 17.53 3.45
N SER A 295 -2.00 18.58 3.56
CA SER A 295 -1.72 19.47 2.42
C SER A 295 -1.04 18.73 1.26
N PHE A 296 -0.10 17.83 1.54
CA PHE A 296 0.52 17.02 0.50
C PHE A 296 -0.51 16.14 -0.21
N LEU A 297 -1.32 15.40 0.54
CA LEU A 297 -2.33 14.48 0.01
C LEU A 297 -3.41 15.21 -0.80
N MET A 298 -3.80 16.41 -0.36
CA MET A 298 -4.87 17.15 -1.02
C MET A 298 -4.42 17.91 -2.27
N ASP A 299 -3.21 18.52 -2.24
CA ASP A 299 -2.83 19.56 -3.19
C ASP A 299 -1.64 19.20 -4.10
N LYS A 300 -0.89 18.13 -3.77
CA LYS A 300 0.35 17.81 -4.50
C LYS A 300 0.56 16.33 -4.78
N TYR A 301 -0.33 15.49 -4.28
CA TYR A 301 -0.16 14.04 -4.31
C TYR A 301 -0.10 13.51 -5.74
N VAL A 302 -1.10 13.83 -6.57
CA VAL A 302 -1.23 13.28 -7.93
C VAL A 302 -0.09 13.77 -8.83
N ASN A 303 0.25 15.05 -8.75
CA ASN A 303 1.36 15.63 -9.51
C ASN A 303 2.71 15.03 -9.09
N SER A 304 2.90 14.77 -7.80
CA SER A 304 4.12 14.11 -7.31
C SER A 304 4.26 12.69 -7.87
N ILE A 305 3.15 11.94 -7.95
CA ILE A 305 3.13 10.62 -8.59
C ILE A 305 3.39 10.70 -10.10
N ALA A 306 2.75 11.65 -10.78
CA ALA A 306 2.98 11.85 -12.22
C ALA A 306 4.46 12.08 -12.52
N LYS A 307 5.12 12.93 -11.74
CA LYS A 307 6.58 13.17 -11.85
C LYS A 307 7.40 11.92 -11.56
N LEU A 308 7.04 11.17 -10.52
CA LEU A 308 7.70 9.92 -10.16
C LEU A 308 7.65 8.89 -11.30
N LEU A 309 6.52 8.83 -11.98
CA LEU A 309 6.28 7.90 -13.09
C LEU A 309 6.77 8.43 -14.45
N ASN A 310 7.38 9.62 -14.47
CA ASN A 310 7.79 10.32 -15.69
C ASN A 310 6.64 10.47 -16.70
N ILE A 311 5.41 10.64 -16.21
CA ILE A 311 4.26 10.91 -17.07
C ILE A 311 4.34 12.37 -17.52
N GLN A 312 4.33 12.59 -18.84
CA GLN A 312 4.18 13.93 -19.37
C GLN A 312 2.78 14.44 -19.10
N VAL A 313 2.69 15.49 -18.30
CA VAL A 313 1.42 16.06 -17.90
C VAL A 313 1.14 17.36 -18.64
N SER A 314 -0.11 17.53 -19.10
CA SER A 314 -0.65 18.80 -19.53
C SER A 314 -1.42 19.45 -18.38
N SER A 315 -1.31 20.77 -18.26
CA SER A 315 -1.95 21.53 -17.18
C SER A 315 -3.45 21.78 -17.40
N ASP A 316 -3.97 21.55 -18.60
CA ASP A 316 -5.33 21.95 -18.94
C ASP A 316 -6.32 20.79 -18.75
N ILE A 317 -7.03 20.83 -17.63
CA ILE A 317 -8.17 19.96 -17.39
C ILE A 317 -9.45 20.75 -17.66
N ASP A 318 -10.25 20.25 -18.58
CA ASP A 318 -11.63 20.71 -18.73
C ASP A 318 -12.46 20.27 -17.54
N SER A 319 -13.11 21.23 -16.86
CA SER A 319 -13.97 20.96 -15.70
C SER A 319 -15.11 19.99 -16.03
N ASN A 320 -15.62 19.97 -17.25
CA ASN A 320 -16.66 19.03 -17.67
C ASN A 320 -16.08 17.60 -17.76
N GLN A 321 -14.88 17.45 -18.32
CA GLN A 321 -14.20 16.16 -18.38
C GLN A 321 -13.90 15.61 -16.98
N ALA A 322 -13.42 16.47 -16.08
CA ALA A 322 -13.20 16.08 -14.69
C ALA A 322 -14.50 15.68 -14.00
N LEU A 323 -15.60 16.41 -14.22
CA LEU A 323 -16.90 16.10 -13.64
C LEU A 323 -17.46 14.77 -14.16
N GLU A 324 -17.30 14.47 -15.45
CA GLU A 324 -17.74 13.17 -16.01
C GLU A 324 -16.93 12.02 -15.43
N SER A 325 -15.61 12.15 -15.29
CA SER A 325 -14.76 11.15 -14.64
C SER A 325 -15.17 10.94 -13.16
N LEU A 326 -15.49 12.02 -12.43
CA LEU A 326 -15.98 11.94 -11.05
C LEU A 326 -17.36 11.26 -10.94
N LYS A 327 -18.26 11.46 -11.90
CA LYS A 327 -19.55 10.73 -11.98
C LYS A 327 -19.33 9.23 -12.20
N GLN A 328 -18.46 8.90 -13.14
CA GLN A 328 -18.09 7.50 -13.41
C GLN A 328 -17.47 6.85 -12.19
N ALA A 329 -16.55 7.53 -11.51
CA ALA A 329 -15.94 7.09 -10.26
C ALA A 329 -17.02 6.81 -9.19
N ASN A 330 -17.95 7.73 -8.97
CA ASN A 330 -19.06 7.52 -8.04
C ASN A 330 -19.86 6.29 -8.41
N HIS A 331 -20.21 6.10 -9.69
CA HIS A 331 -20.98 4.93 -10.12
C HIS A 331 -20.28 3.60 -9.79
N ILE A 332 -18.96 3.54 -9.94
CA ILE A 332 -18.16 2.34 -9.66
C ILE A 332 -18.01 2.10 -8.16
N LEU A 333 -17.79 3.18 -7.38
CA LEU A 333 -17.43 3.08 -5.98
C LEU A 333 -18.60 3.15 -5.02
N ALA A 334 -19.78 3.55 -5.50
CA ALA A 334 -20.95 3.74 -4.67
C ALA A 334 -21.35 2.46 -3.90
N ASN A 335 -21.86 2.68 -2.71
CA ASN A 335 -22.54 1.65 -1.94
C ASN A 335 -23.96 1.41 -2.48
N ASN A 336 -24.71 0.50 -1.87
CA ASN A 336 -26.06 0.11 -2.30
C ASN A 336 -27.09 1.27 -2.29
N ILE A 337 -26.80 2.37 -1.59
CA ILE A 337 -27.64 3.57 -1.54
C ILE A 337 -27.10 4.72 -2.39
N GLY A 338 -26.10 4.46 -3.22
CA GLY A 338 -25.60 5.41 -4.22
C GLY A 338 -24.52 6.38 -3.73
N TYR A 339 -23.98 6.20 -2.52
CA TYR A 339 -22.92 7.05 -1.95
C TYR A 339 -21.54 6.42 -2.08
N SER A 340 -20.56 7.21 -2.48
CA SER A 340 -19.13 6.87 -2.44
C SER A 340 -18.36 7.84 -1.52
N ASP A 341 -17.21 7.44 -1.04
CA ASP A 341 -16.29 8.34 -0.34
C ASP A 341 -15.73 9.36 -1.34
N ILE A 342 -15.71 10.64 -0.96
CA ILE A 342 -15.31 11.74 -1.84
C ILE A 342 -13.82 11.67 -2.21
N ILE A 343 -12.99 11.25 -1.27
CA ILE A 343 -11.55 11.12 -1.48
C ILE A 343 -11.26 9.96 -2.44
N ASP A 344 -11.89 8.80 -2.21
CA ASP A 344 -11.71 7.63 -3.06
C ASP A 344 -12.22 7.89 -4.48
N THR A 345 -13.32 8.62 -4.59
CA THR A 345 -13.86 9.08 -5.89
C THR A 345 -12.88 10.01 -6.61
N SER A 346 -12.26 10.93 -5.87
CA SER A 346 -11.25 11.83 -6.42
C SER A 346 -9.99 11.08 -6.86
N ILE A 347 -9.53 10.09 -6.09
CA ILE A 347 -8.36 9.27 -6.46
C ILE A 347 -8.65 8.45 -7.71
N TRP A 348 -9.85 7.86 -7.83
CA TRP A 348 -10.23 7.11 -9.02
C TRP A 348 -10.21 8.00 -10.26
N SER A 349 -10.83 9.18 -10.17
CA SER A 349 -10.85 10.17 -11.25
C SER A 349 -9.43 10.67 -11.60
N ALA A 350 -8.58 10.87 -10.60
CA ALA A 350 -7.18 11.22 -10.81
C ALA A 350 -6.41 10.13 -11.58
N ILE A 351 -6.64 8.85 -11.26
CA ILE A 351 -6.05 7.71 -11.98
C ILE A 351 -6.53 7.67 -13.43
N ASP A 352 -7.83 7.83 -13.66
CA ASP A 352 -8.43 7.84 -14.98
C ASP A 352 -7.87 8.97 -15.86
N LEU A 353 -7.83 10.19 -15.35
CA LEU A 353 -7.30 11.35 -16.07
C LEU A 353 -5.78 11.28 -16.29
N LEU A 354 -5.06 10.70 -15.34
CA LEU A 354 -3.60 10.54 -15.44
C LEU A 354 -3.20 9.60 -16.59
N GLN A 355 -4.03 8.62 -16.96
CA GLN A 355 -3.82 7.79 -18.14
C GLN A 355 -3.75 8.62 -19.44
N ASN A 356 -4.41 9.77 -19.45
CA ASN A 356 -4.44 10.72 -20.56
C ASN A 356 -3.46 11.90 -20.34
N GLY A 357 -2.50 11.78 -19.42
CA GLY A 357 -1.52 12.81 -19.11
C GLY A 357 -2.10 14.05 -18.43
N LYS A 358 -3.26 13.94 -17.76
CA LYS A 358 -3.92 15.04 -17.06
C LYS A 358 -3.82 14.83 -15.54
N VAL A 359 -3.39 15.86 -14.82
CA VAL A 359 -3.29 15.83 -13.35
C VAL A 359 -4.48 16.52 -12.72
N LEU A 360 -5.26 15.78 -11.95
CA LEU A 360 -6.35 16.30 -11.13
C LEU A 360 -6.04 16.05 -9.67
N GLU A 361 -5.70 17.10 -8.91
CA GLU A 361 -5.50 16.98 -7.47
C GLU A 361 -6.81 16.77 -6.73
N ILE A 362 -6.74 16.19 -5.53
CA ILE A 362 -7.94 15.88 -4.74
C ILE A 362 -8.72 17.14 -4.37
N SER A 363 -8.01 18.20 -3.98
CA SER A 363 -8.64 19.50 -3.69
C SER A 363 -9.36 20.11 -4.89
N ASP A 364 -8.78 19.97 -6.10
CA ASP A 364 -9.43 20.43 -7.34
C ASP A 364 -10.68 19.62 -7.64
N SER A 365 -10.65 18.29 -7.44
CA SER A 365 -11.85 17.44 -7.58
C SER A 365 -12.98 17.93 -6.67
N ILE A 366 -12.66 18.22 -5.41
CA ILE A 366 -13.64 18.72 -4.43
C ILE A 366 -14.16 20.11 -4.82
N ARG A 367 -13.29 20.98 -5.34
CA ARG A 367 -13.69 22.31 -5.83
C ARG A 367 -14.65 22.19 -7.00
N ILE A 368 -14.33 21.38 -8.01
CA ILE A 368 -15.18 21.14 -9.18
C ILE A 368 -16.54 20.59 -8.77
N LEU A 369 -16.59 19.63 -7.86
CA LEU A 369 -17.84 19.06 -7.34
C LEU A 369 -18.69 20.10 -6.62
N LYS A 370 -18.10 20.97 -5.81
CA LYS A 370 -18.81 22.07 -5.12
C LYS A 370 -19.35 23.10 -6.10
N GLU A 371 -18.59 23.46 -7.12
CA GLU A 371 -19.02 24.38 -8.17
C GLU A 371 -20.18 23.79 -8.98
N ALA A 372 -20.07 22.52 -9.37
CA ALA A 372 -21.16 21.81 -10.07
C ALA A 372 -22.42 21.69 -9.22
N GLN A 373 -22.31 21.47 -7.90
CA GLN A 373 -23.44 21.46 -6.98
C GLN A 373 -24.12 22.83 -6.90
N LYS A 374 -23.35 23.93 -6.85
CA LYS A 374 -23.92 25.29 -6.82
C LYS A 374 -24.74 25.58 -8.10
N ASN A 375 -24.23 25.11 -9.24
CA ASN A 375 -24.91 25.32 -10.53
C ASN A 375 -26.12 24.41 -10.69
N ASN A 376 -26.13 23.22 -10.11
CA ASN A 376 -27.27 22.31 -10.13
C ASN A 376 -27.41 21.54 -8.81
N PRO A 377 -28.04 22.11 -7.77
CA PRO A 377 -28.11 21.55 -6.42
C PRO A 377 -28.78 20.18 -6.32
N TYR A 378 -29.62 19.84 -7.32
CA TYR A 378 -30.39 18.60 -7.30
C TYR A 378 -29.60 17.37 -7.80
N ASN A 379 -28.49 17.59 -8.48
CA ASN A 379 -27.77 16.51 -9.12
C ASN A 379 -26.64 15.92 -8.25
N ILE A 380 -26.11 16.69 -7.29
CA ILE A 380 -24.99 16.28 -6.44
C ILE A 380 -25.40 16.46 -4.98
N HIS A 381 -25.29 15.38 -4.22
CA HIS A 381 -25.54 15.40 -2.79
C HIS A 381 -24.25 15.07 -2.04
N PHE A 382 -23.93 15.93 -1.07
CA PHE A 382 -22.86 15.70 -0.13
C PHE A 382 -23.40 15.29 1.23
N ASN A 383 -22.74 14.31 1.84
CA ASN A 383 -22.92 13.99 3.25
C ASN A 383 -21.66 14.36 4.03
N ILE A 384 -21.84 14.90 5.21
CA ILE A 384 -20.76 15.23 6.14
C ILE A 384 -20.57 14.11 7.17
N ASP A 385 -19.34 13.97 7.65
CA ASP A 385 -19.08 13.10 8.79
C ASP A 385 -19.58 13.75 10.10
N ARG A 386 -19.47 13.02 11.20
CA ARG A 386 -19.83 13.53 12.54
C ARG A 386 -19.04 14.77 12.98
N TRP A 387 -17.99 15.14 12.24
CA TRP A 387 -17.13 16.27 12.52
C TRP A 387 -17.36 17.44 11.56
N GLY A 388 -18.38 17.36 10.72
CA GLY A 388 -18.73 18.40 9.74
C GLY A 388 -17.87 18.44 8.48
N LYS A 389 -17.00 17.43 8.23
CA LYS A 389 -16.22 17.34 7.00
C LYS A 389 -17.01 16.63 5.93
N LEU A 390 -16.90 17.10 4.68
CA LEU A 390 -17.43 16.41 3.51
C LEU A 390 -16.76 15.03 3.42
N LYS A 391 -17.58 13.97 3.43
CA LYS A 391 -17.10 12.60 3.43
C LYS A 391 -17.66 11.78 2.30
N TYR A 392 -18.95 11.89 2.03
CA TYR A 392 -19.61 11.11 1.01
C TYR A 392 -20.27 11.99 -0.04
N LEU A 393 -20.32 11.45 -1.24
CA LEU A 393 -20.97 12.09 -2.35
C LEU A 393 -21.89 11.09 -3.08
N SER A 394 -22.97 11.57 -3.64
CA SER A 394 -23.79 10.83 -4.61
C SER A 394 -24.22 11.74 -5.75
N PHE A 395 -24.34 11.16 -6.94
CA PHE A 395 -24.99 11.77 -8.08
C PHE A 395 -26.38 11.18 -8.22
N ARG A 396 -27.41 12.04 -8.36
CA ARG A 396 -28.73 11.55 -8.70
C ARG A 396 -28.72 10.91 -10.09
N LYS A 397 -29.32 9.73 -10.20
CA LYS A 397 -29.63 9.17 -11.50
C LYS A 397 -30.71 10.11 -12.10
N LEU A 398 -30.37 10.72 -13.21
CA LEU A 398 -31.37 11.37 -14.08
C LEU A 398 -32.31 10.32 -14.64
#